data_8487b97386f288769281a3f221c1c23c
#
_entry.id   8487b97386f288769281a3f221c1c23c
#
_cell.length_a   1.000
_cell.length_b   1.000
_cell.length_c   1.000
_cell.angle_alpha   90.00
_cell.angle_beta   90.00
_cell.angle_gamma   90.00
#
_symmetry.space_group_name_H-M   'P 1'
#
loop_
_entity.id
_entity.type
_entity.pdbx_description
1 polymer ?
#
loop_
_entity_poly.entity_id
_entity_poly.type
_entity_poly.pdbx_seq_one_letter_code
_entity_poly.pdbx_strand_id
1 'polypeptide(L)'
;LARFCEHEFDCVDTGFGDRTQVDVVIRPEDIYIFEPSDAAQLTGTVTSSIFKGVHYEMLVQTREGYELMVQDYHCFEAGREVGLLVKPFDIHVMKKERTCNTFEGKLLDETHVEFLGCSFECSPVQGIGPETPVTVEVDFQNVILEDNEEDGRLTGEVKFILYKGNHYHLTVFTDWDEDIFVDTSDVWDDGDRVGIRIAPENIKVIKR
;
A
#
# COMPACT_ATOMS: atom_id res chain seq x y z
N LEU A 1 7.86 -6.97 -17.58
CA LEU A 1 7.09 -8.02 -16.92
C LEU A 1 6.55 -7.50 -15.59
N ALA A 2 5.31 -7.85 -15.28
CA ALA A 2 4.71 -7.66 -13.96
C ALA A 2 4.42 -9.05 -13.35
N ARG A 3 4.63 -9.20 -12.02
CA ARG A 3 4.32 -10.43 -11.32
C ARG A 3 3.16 -10.17 -10.35
N PHE A 4 2.05 -10.89 -10.54
CA PHE A 4 0.88 -10.88 -9.65
C PHE A 4 0.17 -12.24 -9.74
N CYS A 5 -0.66 -12.56 -8.75
CA CYS A 5 -1.30 -13.88 -8.63
C CYS A 5 -0.31 -15.05 -8.79
N GLU A 6 0.92 -14.92 -8.30
CA GLU A 6 2.05 -15.87 -8.41
C GLU A 6 2.54 -16.15 -9.85
N HIS A 7 2.04 -15.45 -10.86
CA HIS A 7 2.42 -15.60 -12.27
C HIS A 7 3.09 -14.34 -12.82
N GLU A 8 3.87 -14.51 -13.89
CA GLU A 8 4.51 -13.43 -14.64
C GLU A 8 3.69 -13.09 -15.89
N PHE A 9 3.44 -11.81 -16.09
CA PHE A 9 2.67 -11.28 -17.21
C PHE A 9 3.50 -10.28 -18.00
N ASP A 10 3.40 -10.35 -19.33
CA ASP A 10 3.89 -9.27 -20.19
C ASP A 10 3.01 -8.02 -19.97
N CYS A 11 3.63 -6.86 -19.85
CA CYS A 11 2.94 -5.57 -19.79
C CYS A 11 3.70 -4.53 -20.62
N VAL A 12 3.00 -3.50 -21.07
CA VAL A 12 3.58 -2.43 -21.90
C VAL A 12 4.17 -1.31 -21.08
N ASP A 13 3.75 -1.15 -19.82
CA ASP A 13 4.23 -0.11 -18.94
C ASP A 13 5.69 -0.37 -18.54
N THR A 14 6.50 0.70 -18.59
CA THR A 14 7.94 0.67 -18.34
C THR A 14 8.36 1.77 -17.37
N GLY A 15 9.61 1.72 -16.89
CA GLY A 15 10.19 2.80 -16.08
C GLY A 15 10.04 2.64 -14.57
N PHE A 16 9.62 1.47 -14.09
CA PHE A 16 9.45 1.19 -12.65
C PHE A 16 10.69 0.64 -11.96
N GLY A 17 11.71 0.23 -12.72
CA GLY A 17 12.90 -0.44 -12.17
C GLY A 17 12.67 -1.92 -11.87
N ASP A 18 13.76 -2.67 -11.69
CA ASP A 18 13.68 -4.11 -11.41
C ASP A 18 13.25 -4.35 -9.96
N ARG A 19 12.34 -5.30 -9.76
CA ARG A 19 11.83 -5.74 -8.45
C ARG A 19 11.16 -4.64 -7.62
N THR A 20 10.70 -3.55 -8.25
CA THR A 20 9.94 -2.51 -7.58
C THR A 20 8.53 -3.03 -7.27
N GLN A 21 8.06 -2.79 -6.06
CA GLN A 21 6.65 -3.05 -5.71
C GLN A 21 5.76 -2.04 -6.43
N VAL A 22 4.73 -2.55 -7.09
CA VAL A 22 3.80 -1.77 -7.90
C VAL A 22 2.37 -2.22 -7.62
N ASP A 23 1.41 -1.35 -7.91
CA ASP A 23 0.01 -1.71 -8.01
C ASP A 23 -0.29 -2.09 -9.46
N VAL A 24 -0.96 -3.20 -9.64
CA VAL A 24 -1.42 -3.67 -10.95
C VAL A 24 -2.93 -3.48 -11.02
N VAL A 25 -3.37 -2.73 -12.01
CA VAL A 25 -4.78 -2.43 -12.24
C VAL A 25 -5.21 -3.05 -13.56
N ILE A 26 -6.24 -3.88 -13.50
CA ILE A 26 -6.86 -4.52 -14.66
C ILE A 26 -8.37 -4.29 -14.54
N ARG A 27 -9.00 -3.86 -15.62
CA ARG A 27 -10.45 -3.69 -15.61
C ARG A 27 -11.14 -5.06 -15.71
N PRO A 28 -12.27 -5.26 -15.03
CA PRO A 28 -12.99 -6.54 -15.08
C PRO A 28 -13.38 -7.00 -16.49
N GLU A 29 -13.65 -6.07 -17.40
CA GLU A 29 -13.98 -6.31 -18.82
C GLU A 29 -12.76 -6.69 -19.67
N ASP A 30 -11.56 -6.45 -19.19
CA ASP A 30 -10.30 -6.74 -19.89
C ASP A 30 -9.70 -8.10 -19.47
N ILE A 31 -10.36 -8.81 -18.57
CA ILE A 31 -10.03 -10.19 -18.20
C ILE A 31 -10.87 -11.13 -19.07
N TYR A 32 -10.23 -11.79 -20.03
CA TYR A 32 -10.88 -12.76 -20.91
C TYR A 32 -11.12 -14.07 -20.18
N ILE A 33 -12.37 -14.53 -20.15
CA ILE A 33 -12.79 -15.78 -19.51
C ILE A 33 -13.25 -16.79 -20.56
N PHE A 34 -12.82 -18.04 -20.45
CA PHE A 34 -13.14 -19.11 -21.40
C PHE A 34 -13.00 -20.49 -20.75
N GLU A 35 -13.41 -21.55 -21.48
CA GLU A 35 -13.20 -22.92 -21.04
C GLU A 35 -11.68 -23.19 -20.83
N PRO A 36 -11.29 -23.97 -19.81
CA PRO A 36 -9.88 -24.24 -19.54
C PRO A 36 -9.14 -24.78 -20.77
N SER A 37 -8.01 -24.16 -21.08
CA SER A 37 -7.15 -24.54 -22.21
C SER A 37 -5.69 -24.15 -21.94
N ASP A 38 -4.79 -24.61 -22.80
CA ASP A 38 -3.35 -24.25 -22.72
C ASP A 38 -3.08 -22.76 -22.99
N ALA A 39 -4.07 -22.01 -23.48
CA ALA A 39 -3.99 -20.57 -23.68
C ALA A 39 -4.22 -19.76 -22.39
N ALA A 40 -4.70 -20.40 -21.31
CA ALA A 40 -4.98 -19.71 -20.06
C ALA A 40 -3.68 -19.34 -19.34
N GLN A 41 -3.59 -18.08 -18.91
CA GLN A 41 -2.52 -17.61 -18.04
C GLN A 41 -2.79 -17.93 -16.58
N LEU A 42 -4.08 -17.91 -16.19
CA LEU A 42 -4.58 -18.32 -14.89
C LEU A 42 -5.74 -19.28 -15.06
N THR A 43 -5.95 -20.14 -14.08
CA THR A 43 -7.12 -21.01 -13.99
C THR A 43 -7.80 -20.83 -12.66
N GLY A 44 -9.11 -20.93 -12.62
CA GLY A 44 -9.88 -20.75 -11.40
C GLY A 44 -11.28 -21.33 -11.49
N THR A 45 -12.03 -21.18 -10.41
CA THR A 45 -13.43 -21.60 -10.32
C THR A 45 -14.32 -20.39 -10.13
N VAL A 46 -15.38 -20.27 -10.90
CA VAL A 46 -16.40 -19.23 -10.73
C VAL A 46 -17.12 -19.45 -9.40
N THR A 47 -17.06 -18.46 -8.51
CA THR A 47 -17.73 -18.51 -7.19
C THR A 47 -19.08 -17.81 -7.21
N SER A 48 -19.24 -16.80 -8.08
CA SER A 48 -20.50 -16.05 -8.26
C SER A 48 -20.64 -15.60 -9.70
N SER A 49 -21.87 -15.57 -10.22
CA SER A 49 -22.21 -15.07 -11.56
C SER A 49 -23.54 -14.34 -11.50
N ILE A 50 -23.54 -13.02 -11.76
CA ILE A 50 -24.71 -12.15 -11.64
C ILE A 50 -24.91 -11.38 -12.95
N PHE A 51 -26.10 -11.47 -13.55
CA PHE A 51 -26.43 -10.66 -14.71
C PHE A 51 -26.75 -9.22 -14.33
N LYS A 52 -26.04 -8.27 -14.92
CA LYS A 52 -26.17 -6.81 -14.69
C LYS A 52 -26.99 -6.08 -15.76
N GLY A 53 -27.79 -6.81 -16.54
CA GLY A 53 -28.63 -6.25 -17.57
C GLY A 53 -28.02 -6.21 -18.98
N VAL A 54 -26.68 -6.14 -19.08
CA VAL A 54 -25.95 -6.13 -20.36
C VAL A 54 -24.87 -7.21 -20.39
N HIS A 55 -24.19 -7.44 -19.28
CA HIS A 55 -23.11 -8.40 -19.10
C HIS A 55 -23.31 -9.19 -17.81
N TYR A 56 -22.56 -10.24 -17.66
CA TYR A 56 -22.40 -10.97 -16.40
C TYR A 56 -21.19 -10.44 -15.65
N GLU A 57 -21.36 -10.21 -14.35
CA GLU A 57 -20.30 -9.94 -13.41
C GLU A 57 -20.03 -11.23 -12.65
N MET A 58 -18.84 -11.76 -12.79
CA MET A 58 -18.44 -13.04 -12.24
C MET A 58 -17.26 -12.86 -11.28
N LEU A 59 -17.33 -13.54 -10.14
CA LEU A 59 -16.17 -13.68 -9.26
C LEU A 59 -15.51 -15.01 -9.53
N VAL A 60 -14.21 -15.00 -9.78
CA VAL A 60 -13.40 -16.19 -10.06
C VAL A 60 -12.31 -16.30 -9.00
N GLN A 61 -12.32 -17.41 -8.25
CA GLN A 61 -11.24 -17.74 -7.34
C GLN A 61 -10.19 -18.54 -8.08
N THR A 62 -8.98 -18.00 -8.20
CA THR A 62 -7.86 -18.69 -8.85
C THR A 62 -7.37 -19.86 -8.00
N ARG A 63 -6.58 -20.77 -8.58
CA ARG A 63 -5.98 -21.92 -7.86
C ARG A 63 -5.02 -21.49 -6.76
N GLU A 64 -4.41 -20.30 -6.92
CA GLU A 64 -3.49 -19.68 -5.97
C GLU A 64 -4.23 -18.95 -4.83
N GLY A 65 -5.58 -18.90 -4.89
CA GLY A 65 -6.44 -18.33 -3.84
C GLY A 65 -6.78 -16.85 -4.01
N TYR A 66 -6.47 -16.24 -5.15
CA TYR A 66 -6.86 -14.85 -5.47
C TYR A 66 -8.29 -14.80 -6.01
N GLU A 67 -9.05 -13.79 -5.61
CA GLU A 67 -10.36 -13.52 -6.16
C GLU A 67 -10.28 -12.42 -7.22
N LEU A 68 -10.76 -12.71 -8.42
CA LEU A 68 -10.79 -11.79 -9.55
C LEU A 68 -12.24 -11.55 -9.99
N MET A 69 -12.57 -10.27 -10.21
CA MET A 69 -13.84 -9.88 -10.83
C MET A 69 -13.67 -9.85 -12.34
N VAL A 70 -14.56 -10.51 -13.05
CA VAL A 70 -14.58 -10.59 -14.52
C VAL A 70 -15.93 -10.14 -15.03
N GLN A 71 -15.96 -9.35 -16.11
CA GLN A 71 -17.16 -8.96 -16.82
C GLN A 71 -17.13 -9.51 -18.24
N ASP A 72 -18.14 -10.32 -18.61
CA ASP A 72 -18.26 -10.89 -19.94
C ASP A 72 -19.75 -10.98 -20.37
N TYR A 73 -19.99 -11.03 -21.66
CA TYR A 73 -21.34 -11.25 -22.21
C TYR A 73 -21.80 -12.71 -22.09
N HIS A 74 -20.86 -13.65 -21.94
CA HIS A 74 -21.15 -15.07 -21.75
C HIS A 74 -21.19 -15.39 -20.26
N CYS A 75 -22.16 -16.22 -19.90
CA CYS A 75 -22.34 -16.72 -18.54
C CYS A 75 -21.50 -17.96 -18.30
N PHE A 76 -20.68 -17.93 -17.24
CA PHE A 76 -20.12 -19.13 -16.63
C PHE A 76 -20.77 -19.28 -15.25
N GLU A 77 -21.43 -20.42 -15.02
CA GLU A 77 -22.15 -20.67 -13.77
C GLU A 77 -21.18 -20.90 -12.60
N ALA A 78 -21.66 -20.59 -11.39
CA ALA A 78 -20.89 -20.87 -10.16
C ALA A 78 -20.55 -22.36 -10.07
N GLY A 79 -19.32 -22.67 -9.67
CA GLY A 79 -18.74 -24.00 -9.64
C GLY A 79 -18.05 -24.42 -10.94
N ARG A 80 -18.15 -23.64 -12.02
CA ARG A 80 -17.46 -23.94 -13.29
C ARG A 80 -15.98 -23.61 -13.21
N GLU A 81 -15.14 -24.54 -13.66
CA GLU A 81 -13.71 -24.28 -13.87
C GLU A 81 -13.50 -23.49 -15.16
N VAL A 82 -12.67 -22.45 -15.11
CA VAL A 82 -12.43 -21.52 -16.22
C VAL A 82 -10.95 -21.18 -16.37
N GLY A 83 -10.58 -20.81 -17.59
CA GLY A 83 -9.30 -20.19 -17.91
C GLY A 83 -9.45 -18.68 -18.03
N LEU A 84 -8.43 -17.95 -17.60
CA LEU A 84 -8.35 -16.50 -17.66
C LEU A 84 -7.12 -16.07 -18.45
N LEU A 85 -7.25 -14.99 -19.21
CA LEU A 85 -6.18 -14.37 -19.96
C LEU A 85 -6.31 -12.84 -19.88
N VAL A 86 -5.19 -12.15 -19.70
CA VAL A 86 -5.12 -10.69 -19.75
C VAL A 86 -4.06 -10.31 -20.79
N LYS A 87 -4.41 -9.41 -21.70
CA LYS A 87 -3.46 -8.95 -22.70
C LYS A 87 -2.48 -7.92 -22.13
N PRO A 88 -1.25 -7.84 -22.65
CA PRO A 88 -0.24 -6.89 -22.15
C PRO A 88 -0.67 -5.42 -22.12
N PHE A 89 -1.53 -4.99 -23.03
CA PHE A 89 -2.03 -3.61 -23.12
C PHE A 89 -3.11 -3.30 -22.06
N ASP A 90 -3.73 -4.32 -21.49
CA ASP A 90 -4.83 -4.21 -20.53
C ASP A 90 -4.31 -4.26 -19.08
N ILE A 91 -3.00 -4.45 -18.91
CA ILE A 91 -2.32 -4.46 -17.62
C ILE A 91 -1.70 -3.08 -17.40
N HIS A 92 -2.29 -2.31 -16.47
CA HIS A 92 -1.78 -1.01 -16.07
C HIS A 92 -0.96 -1.13 -14.80
N VAL A 93 0.29 -0.67 -14.86
CA VAL A 93 1.20 -0.70 -13.73
C VAL A 93 1.34 0.71 -13.16
N MET A 94 1.13 0.84 -11.87
CA MET A 94 1.22 2.10 -11.15
C MET A 94 2.22 1.99 -10.01
N LYS A 95 2.84 3.11 -9.65
CA LYS A 95 3.65 3.15 -8.42
C LYS A 95 2.72 2.87 -7.24
N LYS A 96 3.15 1.94 -6.40
CA LYS A 96 2.42 1.67 -5.15
C LYS A 96 2.32 2.96 -4.35
N GLU A 97 1.11 3.33 -3.95
CA GLU A 97 0.94 4.46 -3.04
C GLU A 97 1.74 4.19 -1.76
N ARG A 98 2.45 5.20 -1.29
CA ARG A 98 3.10 5.11 0.01
C ARG A 98 2.01 5.06 1.08
N THR A 99 2.14 4.13 1.99
CA THR A 99 1.28 3.99 3.17
C THR A 99 2.04 4.28 4.47
N CYS A 100 3.35 4.53 4.35
CA CYS A 100 4.22 4.82 5.47
C CYS A 100 5.21 5.96 5.17
N ASN A 101 5.56 6.68 6.21
CA ASN A 101 6.71 7.57 6.24
C ASN A 101 7.99 6.73 6.28
N THR A 102 9.02 7.17 5.57
CA THR A 102 10.32 6.50 5.55
C THR A 102 11.40 7.52 5.82
N PHE A 103 12.16 7.32 6.87
CA PHE A 103 13.23 8.22 7.31
C PHE A 103 14.60 7.53 7.32
N GLU A 104 15.63 8.29 7.10
CA GLU A 104 16.98 7.87 7.43
C GLU A 104 17.20 8.02 8.93
N GLY A 105 17.69 6.98 9.56
CA GLY A 105 17.91 6.98 11.00
C GLY A 105 19.19 6.25 11.38
N LYS A 106 19.46 6.27 12.68
CA LYS A 106 20.58 5.59 13.30
C LYS A 106 20.10 4.88 14.56
N LEU A 107 20.38 3.60 14.67
CA LEU A 107 20.08 2.83 15.87
C LEU A 107 21.05 3.23 16.98
N LEU A 108 20.53 3.74 18.09
CA LEU A 108 21.36 4.15 19.24
C LEU A 108 21.68 2.97 20.17
N ASP A 109 20.67 2.16 20.45
CA ASP A 109 20.73 0.92 21.22
C ASP A 109 19.60 -0.04 20.80
N GLU A 110 19.40 -1.13 21.54
CA GLU A 110 18.38 -2.14 21.20
C GLU A 110 16.95 -1.62 21.21
N THR A 111 16.67 -0.49 21.86
CA THR A 111 15.33 0.07 22.08
C THR A 111 15.19 1.53 21.68
N HIS A 112 16.25 2.16 21.17
CA HIS A 112 16.22 3.56 20.76
C HIS A 112 16.80 3.76 19.36
N VAL A 113 16.09 4.55 18.57
CA VAL A 113 16.50 4.97 17.23
C VAL A 113 16.43 6.48 17.10
N GLU A 114 17.43 7.08 16.47
CA GLU A 114 17.46 8.50 16.14
C GLU A 114 17.02 8.70 14.70
N PHE A 115 16.08 9.58 14.47
CA PHE A 115 15.69 10.11 13.16
C PHE A 115 15.07 11.50 13.32
N LEU A 116 15.08 12.31 12.28
CA LEU A 116 14.66 13.72 12.34
C LEU A 116 15.29 14.50 13.52
N GLY A 117 16.55 14.21 13.84
CA GLY A 117 17.26 14.88 14.92
C GLY A 117 16.77 14.57 16.34
N CYS A 118 15.84 13.64 16.51
CA CYS A 118 15.27 13.26 17.79
C CYS A 118 15.44 11.75 18.04
N SER A 119 15.66 11.40 19.33
CA SER A 119 15.68 10.01 19.77
C SER A 119 14.26 9.53 20.10
N PHE A 120 13.89 8.38 19.57
CA PHE A 120 12.62 7.70 19.81
C PHE A 120 12.87 6.33 20.44
N GLU A 121 12.00 5.97 21.38
CA GLU A 121 11.91 4.59 21.85
C GLU A 121 11.26 3.74 20.75
N CYS A 122 11.76 2.52 20.53
CA CYS A 122 11.21 1.56 19.56
C CYS A 122 11.15 0.16 20.16
N SER A 123 10.44 -0.73 19.52
CA SER A 123 10.45 -2.16 19.89
C SER A 123 11.89 -2.72 19.81
N PRO A 124 12.25 -3.69 20.70
CA PRO A 124 13.60 -4.22 20.73
C PRO A 124 14.07 -4.74 19.37
N VAL A 125 15.18 -4.19 18.87
CA VAL A 125 15.76 -4.52 17.57
C VAL A 125 16.88 -5.55 17.76
N GLN A 126 16.74 -6.71 17.13
CA GLN A 126 17.75 -7.78 17.19
C GLN A 126 18.60 -7.84 15.92
N GLY A 127 19.89 -8.16 16.07
CA GLY A 127 20.78 -8.41 14.93
C GLY A 127 21.32 -7.15 14.24
N ILE A 128 21.03 -5.96 14.77
CA ILE A 128 21.61 -4.68 14.34
C ILE A 128 22.39 -4.11 15.52
N GLY A 129 23.66 -3.78 15.31
CA GLY A 129 24.48 -3.17 16.37
C GLY A 129 24.16 -1.68 16.58
N PRO A 130 24.54 -1.11 17.73
CA PRO A 130 24.40 0.32 17.97
C PRO A 130 25.22 1.14 16.96
N GLU A 131 24.85 2.41 16.81
CA GLU A 131 25.47 3.35 15.86
C GLU A 131 25.35 2.95 14.37
N THR A 132 24.50 1.95 14.06
CA THR A 132 24.30 1.48 12.70
C THR A 132 23.28 2.35 11.97
N PRO A 133 23.56 2.81 10.72
CA PRO A 133 22.56 3.45 9.86
C PRO A 133 21.41 2.49 9.55
N VAL A 134 20.20 2.97 9.71
CA VAL A 134 18.97 2.21 9.51
C VAL A 134 17.96 3.02 8.70
N THR A 135 16.97 2.34 8.15
CA THR A 135 15.74 2.95 7.64
C THR A 135 14.66 2.79 8.70
N VAL A 136 13.96 3.88 8.98
CA VAL A 136 12.81 3.90 9.89
C VAL A 136 11.54 4.02 9.06
N GLU A 137 10.58 3.12 9.26
CA GLU A 137 9.27 3.18 8.65
C GLU A 137 8.19 3.33 9.72
N VAL A 138 7.24 4.24 9.45
CA VAL A 138 6.06 4.49 10.30
C VAL A 138 4.85 4.62 9.40
N ASP A 139 3.87 3.73 9.57
CA ASP A 139 2.63 3.79 8.80
C ASP A 139 1.89 5.10 9.08
N PHE A 140 1.28 5.73 8.07
CA PHE A 140 0.63 7.05 8.19
C PHE A 140 -0.43 7.08 9.30
N GLN A 141 -1.19 5.99 9.47
CA GLN A 141 -2.22 5.84 10.50
C GLN A 141 -1.68 5.71 11.92
N ASN A 142 -0.38 5.50 12.08
CA ASN A 142 0.29 5.31 13.36
C ASN A 142 1.02 6.58 13.85
N VAL A 143 0.93 7.64 13.08
CA VAL A 143 1.37 8.98 13.50
C VAL A 143 0.20 9.68 14.17
N ILE A 144 0.38 10.11 15.41
CA ILE A 144 -0.66 10.77 16.22
C ILE A 144 -0.31 12.25 16.32
N LEU A 145 -1.29 13.10 16.02
CA LEU A 145 -1.18 14.54 16.20
C LEU A 145 -1.84 14.93 17.54
N GLU A 146 -1.16 15.78 18.28
CA GLU A 146 -1.60 16.33 19.57
C GLU A 146 -1.83 17.83 19.42
N ASP A 147 -2.93 18.35 20.01
CA ASP A 147 -3.26 19.78 20.00
C ASP A 147 -2.18 20.64 20.68
N ASN A 148 -1.49 20.06 21.65
CA ASN A 148 -0.41 20.72 22.36
C ASN A 148 0.93 20.20 21.85
N GLU A 149 1.76 21.11 21.35
CA GLU A 149 3.11 20.79 20.82
C GLU A 149 4.00 20.08 21.86
N GLU A 150 3.81 20.39 23.16
CA GLU A 150 4.61 19.80 24.24
C GLU A 150 4.31 18.31 24.47
N ASP A 151 3.17 17.80 24.00
CA ASP A 151 2.77 16.39 24.11
C ASP A 151 3.36 15.53 22.99
N GLY A 152 3.93 16.16 21.95
CA GLY A 152 4.65 15.50 20.86
C GLY A 152 6.13 15.32 21.12
N ARG A 153 6.75 14.36 20.44
CA ARG A 153 8.21 14.22 20.40
C ARG A 153 8.83 15.11 19.32
N LEU A 154 8.09 15.37 18.27
CA LEU A 154 8.35 16.33 17.21
C LEU A 154 7.23 17.37 17.20
N THR A 155 7.49 18.50 16.60
CA THR A 155 6.54 19.58 16.37
C THR A 155 6.49 19.95 14.91
N GLY A 156 5.37 20.48 14.46
CA GLY A 156 5.19 20.88 13.06
C GLY A 156 3.92 21.66 12.84
N GLU A 157 3.70 22.02 11.59
CA GLU A 157 2.53 22.78 11.13
C GLU A 157 1.79 21.97 10.04
N VAL A 158 0.48 21.84 10.16
CA VAL A 158 -0.36 21.21 9.13
C VAL A 158 -0.36 22.10 7.88
N LYS A 159 0.06 21.56 6.73
CA LYS A 159 0.21 22.31 5.47
C LYS A 159 -0.72 21.86 4.37
N PHE A 160 -1.18 20.64 4.41
CA PHE A 160 -2.05 20.10 3.38
C PHE A 160 -3.02 19.08 3.98
N ILE A 161 -4.28 19.18 3.56
CA ILE A 161 -5.38 18.35 4.05
C ILE A 161 -6.15 17.80 2.87
N LEU A 162 -6.23 16.47 2.75
CA LEU A 162 -7.01 15.78 1.73
C LEU A 162 -7.97 14.78 2.37
N TYR A 163 -9.27 14.96 2.17
CA TYR A 163 -10.26 13.98 2.60
C TYR A 163 -10.34 12.80 1.63
N LYS A 164 -10.08 11.58 2.11
CA LYS A 164 -10.08 10.33 1.33
C LYS A 164 -11.38 9.51 1.47
N GLY A 165 -12.47 10.15 1.88
CA GLY A 165 -13.81 9.52 1.97
C GLY A 165 -14.16 8.96 3.36
N ASN A 166 -13.21 8.45 4.10
CA ASN A 166 -13.38 7.91 5.46
C ASN A 166 -12.35 8.42 6.48
N HIS A 167 -11.31 9.10 6.02
CA HIS A 167 -10.25 9.70 6.84
C HIS A 167 -9.66 10.92 6.12
N TYR A 168 -8.88 11.71 6.84
CA TYR A 168 -8.06 12.78 6.29
C TYR A 168 -6.62 12.31 6.13
N HIS A 169 -6.04 12.61 4.98
CA HIS A 169 -4.61 12.49 4.73
C HIS A 169 -3.98 13.87 4.84
N LEU A 170 -3.08 14.02 5.80
CA LEU A 170 -2.45 15.29 6.12
C LEU A 170 -0.98 15.27 5.74
N THR A 171 -0.44 16.43 5.36
CA THR A 171 1.00 16.68 5.34
C THR A 171 1.32 17.67 6.45
N VAL A 172 2.17 17.27 7.37
CA VAL A 172 2.68 18.11 8.46
C VAL A 172 4.14 18.43 8.16
N PHE A 173 4.46 19.70 8.04
CA PHE A 173 5.83 20.18 7.87
C PHE A 173 6.45 20.36 9.25
N THR A 174 7.47 19.58 9.53
CA THR A 174 8.15 19.57 10.84
C THR A 174 9.11 20.74 11.00
N ASP A 175 9.44 21.09 12.23
CA ASP A 175 10.47 22.10 12.54
C ASP A 175 11.91 21.65 12.17
N TRP A 176 12.05 20.43 11.59
CA TRP A 176 13.30 19.87 11.03
C TRP A 176 13.32 19.87 9.50
N ASP A 177 12.48 20.70 8.86
CA ASP A 177 12.40 20.84 7.40
C ASP A 177 12.03 19.54 6.64
N GLU A 178 11.27 18.64 7.26
CA GLU A 178 10.82 17.38 6.65
C GLU A 178 9.29 17.24 6.72
N ASP A 179 8.72 16.65 5.69
CA ASP A 179 7.29 16.32 5.64
C ASP A 179 6.99 15.01 6.35
N ILE A 180 5.96 15.01 7.18
CA ILE A 180 5.37 13.80 7.76
C ILE A 180 3.94 13.68 7.26
N PHE A 181 3.60 12.50 6.72
CA PHE A 181 2.26 12.17 6.27
C PHE A 181 1.50 11.45 7.37
N VAL A 182 0.23 11.83 7.55
CA VAL A 182 -0.63 11.34 8.63
C VAL A 182 -2.01 11.00 8.08
N ASP A 183 -2.51 9.78 8.37
CA ASP A 183 -3.89 9.40 8.14
C ASP A 183 -4.65 9.42 9.47
N THR A 184 -5.64 10.31 9.60
CA THR A 184 -6.41 10.49 10.83
C THR A 184 -7.89 10.70 10.56
N SER A 185 -8.74 10.36 11.54
CA SER A 185 -10.16 10.73 11.56
C SER A 185 -10.41 12.11 12.16
N ASP A 186 -9.41 12.68 12.84
CA ASP A 186 -9.51 13.97 13.50
C ASP A 186 -9.46 15.10 12.49
N VAL A 187 -10.15 16.19 12.81
CA VAL A 187 -10.26 17.38 11.94
C VAL A 187 -9.22 18.40 12.38
N TRP A 188 -8.39 18.80 11.45
CA TRP A 188 -7.35 19.81 11.61
C TRP A 188 -7.51 20.90 10.56
N ASP A 189 -7.02 22.09 10.85
CA ASP A 189 -7.02 23.21 9.92
C ASP A 189 -5.62 23.49 9.36
N ASP A 190 -5.55 24.06 8.16
CA ASP A 190 -4.29 24.50 7.56
C ASP A 190 -3.65 25.58 8.43
N GLY A 191 -2.39 25.36 8.78
CA GLY A 191 -1.64 26.25 9.68
C GLY A 191 -1.70 25.85 11.15
N ASP A 192 -2.44 24.81 11.53
CA ASP A 192 -2.44 24.33 12.92
C ASP A 192 -1.04 23.85 13.32
N ARG A 193 -0.61 24.32 14.49
CA ARG A 193 0.61 23.84 15.15
C ARG A 193 0.30 22.60 15.97
N VAL A 194 1.08 21.54 15.80
CA VAL A 194 0.81 20.24 16.39
C VAL A 194 2.04 19.62 17.00
N GLY A 195 1.82 18.85 18.08
CA GLY A 195 2.77 17.86 18.56
C GLY A 195 2.61 16.56 17.78
N ILE A 196 3.71 15.88 17.45
CA ILE A 196 3.72 14.62 16.71
C ILE A 196 4.23 13.52 17.63
N ARG A 197 3.42 12.50 17.85
CA ARG A 197 3.73 11.35 18.68
C ARG A 197 3.64 10.06 17.88
N ILE A 198 4.59 9.16 18.10
CA ILE A 198 4.64 7.83 17.50
C ILE A 198 4.89 6.84 18.64
N ALA A 199 4.04 5.84 18.76
CA ALA A 199 4.22 4.81 19.76
C ALA A 199 5.39 3.87 19.39
N PRO A 200 6.18 3.39 20.38
CA PRO A 200 7.39 2.58 20.14
C PRO A 200 7.15 1.34 19.27
N GLU A 201 6.01 0.68 19.43
CA GLU A 201 5.61 -0.50 18.68
C GLU A 201 5.33 -0.23 17.19
N ASN A 202 5.11 1.02 16.82
CA ASN A 202 4.79 1.46 15.46
C ASN A 202 6.03 1.94 14.68
N ILE A 203 7.18 1.96 15.32
CA ILE A 203 8.46 2.32 14.71
C ILE A 203 9.15 1.05 14.22
N LYS A 204 9.15 0.84 12.90
CA LYS A 204 9.83 -0.29 12.27
C LYS A 204 11.24 0.12 11.87
N VAL A 205 12.23 -0.60 12.40
CA VAL A 205 13.66 -0.36 12.13
C VAL A 205 14.17 -1.42 11.17
N ILE A 206 14.68 -1.00 10.02
CA ILE A 206 15.13 -1.86 8.93
C ILE A 206 16.63 -1.60 8.70
N LYS A 207 17.42 -2.66 8.68
CA LYS A 207 18.85 -2.57 8.34
C LYS A 207 18.99 -2.13 6.88
N ARG A 208 19.86 -1.14 6.64
CA ARG A 208 20.30 -0.74 5.31
C ARG A 208 21.29 -1.73 4.70
#